data_9cb96fc952081c569833f0a8299e771a
#
_entry.id   9cb96fc952081c569833f0a8299e771a
#
_cell.length_a   1.000
_cell.length_b   1.000
_cell.length_c   1.000
_cell.angle_alpha   90.00
_cell.angle_beta   90.00
_cell.angle_gamma   90.00
#
_symmetry.space_group_name_H-M   'P 1'
#
loop_
_entity.id
_entity.type
_entity.pdbx_description
1 polymer ?
#
loop_
_entity_poly.entity_id
_entity_poly.type
_entity_poly.pdbx_seq_one_letter_code
_entity_poly.pdbx_strand_id
1 'polypeptide(L)'
;MRIQPDFNTVHRAAGFTIVEIMVGMVIGMFGIIVMMQVFSLSEEQKRATTTGSDAVGNGSIIMHVLQRDIQQAGYGFSDARVLGCNLTVRPGVTINALAPVTINHASIPAGDTGTDTLMVIYGDANDGVQGDGITGASASSASYPVQTPTAFVAGDNVVAIPDPAVVPCAPNMMRVLNNGTAGTPNITMTSNVTSMPTSGGVLFNLGPSPKAFVYAIRNSNLTLCRFINIDRTTGVDGGSDCTDASRTGDATVWVPVANNIVSLRAEYGHDVSAAVATQSPLTGYLPMPVVNTFDQVTPVGSCAL
;
A
#
# COMPACT_ATOMS: atom_id res chain seq x y z
N MET A 1 -30.16 -60.95 -81.63
CA MET A 1 -29.17 -60.06 -81.12
C MET A 1 -29.55 -58.67 -81.55
N ARG A 2 -30.17 -57.85 -80.60
CA ARG A 2 -30.68 -56.53 -80.85
C ARG A 2 -29.88 -55.55 -80.04
N ILE A 3 -29.09 -54.72 -80.71
CA ILE A 3 -28.29 -53.69 -80.17
C ILE A 3 -29.24 -52.49 -79.98
N GLN A 4 -29.36 -52.03 -78.71
CA GLN A 4 -30.04 -50.76 -78.42
C GLN A 4 -29.00 -49.62 -78.46
N PRO A 5 -29.32 -48.49 -79.06
CA PRO A 5 -28.46 -47.32 -79.05
C PRO A 5 -28.61 -46.56 -77.73
N ASP A 6 -27.49 -46.29 -77.04
CA ASP A 6 -27.43 -45.37 -75.91
C ASP A 6 -27.69 -43.94 -76.37
N PHE A 7 -28.81 -43.36 -75.87
CA PHE A 7 -29.07 -41.94 -76.00
C PHE A 7 -28.15 -41.13 -75.02
N ASN A 8 -27.03 -40.65 -75.56
CA ASN A 8 -26.25 -39.67 -74.90
C ASN A 8 -27.02 -38.34 -74.72
N THR A 9 -27.57 -38.07 -73.55
CA THR A 9 -28.18 -36.78 -73.18
C THR A 9 -27.07 -35.75 -73.08
N VAL A 10 -26.90 -34.96 -74.08
CA VAL A 10 -26.03 -33.77 -74.08
C VAL A 10 -26.66 -32.75 -73.15
N HIS A 11 -26.11 -32.63 -71.93
CA HIS A 11 -26.47 -31.53 -71.06
C HIS A 11 -26.02 -30.22 -71.72
N ARG A 12 -27.00 -29.45 -72.23
CA ARG A 12 -26.74 -28.08 -72.68
C ARG A 12 -26.27 -27.28 -71.43
N ALA A 13 -25.00 -26.83 -71.37
CA ALA A 13 -24.55 -25.83 -70.46
C ALA A 13 -25.28 -24.53 -70.70
N ALA A 14 -26.25 -24.18 -69.87
CA ALA A 14 -26.91 -22.89 -69.92
C ALA A 14 -25.87 -21.84 -69.47
N GLY A 15 -25.50 -20.94 -70.39
CA GLY A 15 -24.59 -19.82 -70.02
C GLY A 15 -25.35 -18.80 -69.15
N PHE A 16 -24.65 -18.21 -68.20
CA PHE A 16 -25.19 -17.15 -67.35
C PHE A 16 -25.54 -15.91 -68.18
N THR A 17 -26.67 -15.29 -67.92
CA THR A 17 -27.05 -14.02 -68.50
C THR A 17 -26.34 -12.87 -67.81
N ILE A 18 -26.05 -11.77 -68.55
CA ILE A 18 -25.42 -10.56 -67.98
C ILE A 18 -26.26 -10.02 -66.81
N VAL A 19 -27.59 -10.10 -66.90
CA VAL A 19 -28.49 -9.65 -65.81
C VAL A 19 -28.36 -10.50 -64.57
N GLU A 20 -28.15 -11.78 -64.66
CA GLU A 20 -27.95 -12.69 -63.53
C GLU A 20 -26.63 -12.41 -62.77
N ILE A 21 -25.58 -12.09 -63.53
CA ILE A 21 -24.31 -11.65 -62.92
C ILE A 21 -24.48 -10.29 -62.25
N MET A 22 -25.17 -9.33 -62.83
CA MET A 22 -25.44 -8.02 -62.24
C MET A 22 -26.25 -8.15 -60.96
N VAL A 23 -27.32 -8.95 -60.97
CA VAL A 23 -28.09 -9.21 -59.71
C VAL A 23 -27.29 -9.93 -58.68
N GLY A 24 -26.46 -10.91 -59.04
CA GLY A 24 -25.58 -11.61 -58.16
C GLY A 24 -24.54 -10.70 -57.49
N MET A 25 -23.96 -9.74 -58.25
CA MET A 25 -23.04 -8.74 -57.71
C MET A 25 -23.72 -7.81 -56.69
N VAL A 26 -24.96 -7.34 -56.98
CA VAL A 26 -25.71 -6.48 -56.06
C VAL A 26 -26.04 -7.21 -54.77
N ILE A 27 -26.52 -8.44 -54.85
CA ILE A 27 -26.80 -9.26 -53.65
C ILE A 27 -25.52 -9.54 -52.87
N GLY A 28 -24.40 -9.85 -53.55
CA GLY A 28 -23.10 -10.05 -52.95
C GLY A 28 -22.59 -8.79 -52.21
N MET A 29 -22.82 -7.62 -52.81
CA MET A 29 -22.44 -6.35 -52.18
C MET A 29 -23.25 -6.07 -50.90
N PHE A 30 -24.55 -6.34 -50.90
CA PHE A 30 -25.36 -6.27 -49.67
C PHE A 30 -24.90 -7.27 -48.61
N GLY A 31 -24.54 -8.49 -49.01
CA GLY A 31 -23.99 -9.50 -48.09
C GLY A 31 -22.70 -9.05 -47.42
N ILE A 32 -21.78 -8.41 -48.15
CA ILE A 32 -20.52 -7.88 -47.61
C ILE A 32 -20.77 -6.74 -46.60
N ILE A 33 -21.73 -5.83 -46.95
CA ILE A 33 -22.07 -4.72 -46.02
C ILE A 33 -22.61 -5.25 -44.69
N VAL A 34 -23.51 -6.22 -44.74
CA VAL A 34 -24.04 -6.85 -43.50
C VAL A 34 -22.96 -7.58 -42.73
N MET A 35 -22.09 -8.33 -43.41
CA MET A 35 -20.96 -8.98 -42.77
C MET A 35 -20.02 -7.97 -42.07
N MET A 36 -19.70 -6.84 -42.71
CA MET A 36 -18.87 -5.80 -42.11
C MET A 36 -19.51 -5.20 -40.85
N GLN A 37 -20.82 -4.98 -40.86
CA GLN A 37 -21.54 -4.47 -39.69
C GLN A 37 -21.50 -5.47 -38.52
N VAL A 38 -21.74 -6.75 -38.78
CA VAL A 38 -21.68 -7.79 -37.76
C VAL A 38 -20.26 -7.93 -37.22
N PHE A 39 -19.25 -7.84 -38.08
CA PHE A 39 -17.84 -7.93 -37.67
C PHE A 39 -17.42 -6.75 -36.78
N SER A 40 -17.83 -5.50 -37.14
CA SER A 40 -17.54 -4.34 -36.30
C SER A 40 -18.19 -4.43 -34.91
N LEU A 41 -19.43 -4.88 -34.84
CA LEU A 41 -20.11 -5.10 -33.54
C LEU A 41 -19.41 -6.18 -32.72
N SER A 42 -18.98 -7.27 -33.37
CA SER A 42 -18.24 -8.35 -32.69
C SER A 42 -16.89 -7.87 -32.14
N GLU A 43 -16.17 -7.03 -32.88
CA GLU A 43 -14.91 -6.44 -32.43
C GLU A 43 -15.09 -5.47 -31.24
N GLU A 44 -16.13 -4.65 -31.23
CA GLU A 44 -16.48 -3.77 -30.14
C GLU A 44 -16.81 -4.57 -28.88
N GLN A 45 -17.63 -5.61 -28.99
CA GLN A 45 -17.95 -6.49 -27.86
C GLN A 45 -16.68 -7.20 -27.31
N LYS A 46 -15.82 -7.68 -28.19
CA LYS A 46 -14.59 -8.35 -27.82
C LYS A 46 -13.66 -7.38 -27.10
N ARG A 47 -13.50 -6.15 -27.58
CA ARG A 47 -12.71 -5.11 -26.90
C ARG A 47 -13.30 -4.78 -25.52
N ALA A 48 -14.61 -4.56 -25.42
CA ALA A 48 -15.27 -4.28 -24.16
C ALA A 48 -15.08 -5.41 -23.14
N THR A 49 -15.22 -6.67 -23.56
CA THR A 49 -15.05 -7.83 -22.70
C THR A 49 -13.60 -8.00 -22.25
N THR A 50 -12.63 -7.84 -23.17
CA THR A 50 -11.21 -7.96 -22.84
C THR A 50 -10.77 -6.85 -21.89
N THR A 51 -11.15 -5.60 -22.18
CA THR A 51 -10.82 -4.45 -21.31
C THR A 51 -11.47 -4.59 -19.94
N GLY A 52 -12.70 -5.07 -19.87
CA GLY A 52 -13.39 -5.34 -18.61
C GLY A 52 -12.70 -6.43 -17.79
N SER A 53 -12.29 -7.52 -18.41
CA SER A 53 -11.55 -8.60 -17.77
C SER A 53 -10.20 -8.13 -17.24
N ASP A 54 -9.45 -7.36 -18.02
CA ASP A 54 -8.15 -6.80 -17.62
C ASP A 54 -8.30 -5.81 -16.46
N ALA A 55 -9.36 -4.99 -16.47
CA ALA A 55 -9.64 -4.06 -15.37
C ALA A 55 -9.94 -4.80 -14.06
N VAL A 56 -10.75 -5.86 -14.10
CA VAL A 56 -11.06 -6.68 -12.93
C VAL A 56 -9.80 -7.42 -12.42
N GLY A 57 -9.00 -7.97 -13.34
CA GLY A 57 -7.74 -8.64 -13.01
C GLY A 57 -6.74 -7.71 -12.33
N ASN A 58 -6.51 -6.53 -12.91
CA ASN A 58 -5.62 -5.50 -12.33
C ASN A 58 -6.16 -5.00 -10.99
N GLY A 59 -7.46 -4.72 -10.89
CA GLY A 59 -8.10 -4.30 -9.64
C GLY A 59 -7.93 -5.33 -8.52
N SER A 60 -8.10 -6.61 -8.81
CA SER A 60 -7.92 -7.70 -7.85
C SER A 60 -6.49 -7.77 -7.31
N ILE A 61 -5.49 -7.66 -8.18
CA ILE A 61 -4.06 -7.66 -7.79
C ILE A 61 -3.75 -6.47 -6.89
N ILE A 62 -4.22 -5.27 -7.27
CA ILE A 62 -4.01 -4.04 -6.50
C ILE A 62 -4.63 -4.15 -5.11
N MET A 63 -5.90 -4.60 -5.05
CA MET A 63 -6.58 -4.77 -3.76
C MET A 63 -5.85 -5.76 -2.87
N HIS A 64 -5.32 -6.84 -3.43
CA HIS A 64 -4.53 -7.81 -2.66
C HIS A 64 -3.23 -7.18 -2.11
N VAL A 65 -2.50 -6.40 -2.92
CA VAL A 65 -1.27 -5.72 -2.49
C VAL A 65 -1.57 -4.70 -1.40
N LEU A 66 -2.55 -3.82 -1.62
CA LEU A 66 -2.96 -2.82 -0.63
C LEU A 66 -3.46 -3.47 0.66
N GLN A 67 -4.30 -4.50 0.57
CA GLN A 67 -4.81 -5.21 1.73
C GLN A 67 -3.67 -5.80 2.56
N ARG A 68 -2.70 -6.45 1.92
CA ARG A 68 -1.54 -7.01 2.60
C ARG A 68 -0.73 -5.95 3.33
N ASP A 69 -0.43 -4.83 2.67
CA ASP A 69 0.39 -3.78 3.25
C ASP A 69 -0.35 -3.03 4.37
N ILE A 70 -1.66 -2.80 4.22
CA ILE A 70 -2.50 -2.22 5.28
C ILE A 70 -2.61 -3.16 6.49
N GLN A 71 -2.72 -4.47 6.28
CA GLN A 71 -2.77 -5.43 7.38
C GLN A 71 -1.47 -5.53 8.16
N GLN A 72 -0.33 -5.22 7.52
CA GLN A 72 0.97 -5.16 8.17
C GLN A 72 1.25 -3.80 8.82
N ALA A 73 0.44 -2.79 8.52
CA ALA A 73 0.63 -1.44 9.02
C ALA A 73 0.70 -1.39 10.55
N GLY A 74 1.64 -0.63 11.07
CA GLY A 74 1.85 -0.48 12.51
C GLY A 74 2.59 -1.64 13.18
N TYR A 75 3.00 -2.67 12.45
CA TYR A 75 3.83 -3.71 13.04
C TYR A 75 5.14 -3.13 13.59
N GLY A 76 5.41 -3.39 14.87
CA GLY A 76 6.56 -2.85 15.60
C GLY A 76 6.30 -1.55 16.37
N PHE A 77 5.18 -0.83 16.14
CA PHE A 77 4.82 0.40 16.85
C PHE A 77 3.31 0.64 16.99
N SER A 78 2.55 -0.41 17.22
CA SER A 78 1.08 -0.33 17.33
C SER A 78 0.56 0.22 18.69
N ASP A 79 1.30 1.12 19.31
CA ASP A 79 0.92 1.76 20.58
C ASP A 79 0.33 3.16 20.34
N ALA A 80 -0.75 3.48 21.04
CA ALA A 80 -1.41 4.79 20.95
C ALA A 80 -0.48 5.97 21.27
N ARG A 81 0.57 5.75 22.06
CA ARG A 81 1.57 6.79 22.42
C ARG A 81 2.42 7.24 21.23
N VAL A 82 2.53 6.43 20.20
CA VAL A 82 3.31 6.74 18.97
C VAL A 82 2.49 7.54 17.97
N LEU A 83 1.16 7.43 18.04
CA LEU A 83 0.26 8.10 17.09
C LEU A 83 0.37 9.61 17.21
N GLY A 84 0.51 10.29 16.09
CA GLY A 84 0.64 11.74 16.02
C GLY A 84 2.05 12.28 16.25
N CYS A 85 3.04 11.44 16.61
CA CYS A 85 4.42 11.86 16.77
C CYS A 85 5.08 12.24 15.43
N ASN A 86 6.08 13.10 15.49
CA ASN A 86 6.89 13.46 14.32
C ASN A 86 8.17 12.60 14.29
N LEU A 87 8.13 11.48 13.59
CA LEU A 87 9.25 10.55 13.51
C LEU A 87 10.31 11.03 12.53
N THR A 88 11.50 11.34 13.02
CA THR A 88 12.68 11.55 12.18
C THR A 88 13.29 10.22 11.79
N VAL A 89 13.19 9.86 10.52
CA VAL A 89 13.69 8.58 9.98
C VAL A 89 15.17 8.65 9.68
N ARG A 90 15.59 9.75 9.07
CA ARG A 90 16.98 10.06 8.73
C ARG A 90 17.19 11.57 8.69
N PRO A 91 18.43 12.09 8.67
CA PRO A 91 18.67 13.53 8.58
C PRO A 91 17.90 14.16 7.40
N GLY A 92 17.09 15.16 7.72
CA GLY A 92 16.28 15.88 6.73
C GLY A 92 14.97 15.20 6.31
N VAL A 93 14.65 14.00 6.81
CA VAL A 93 13.42 13.29 6.49
C VAL A 93 12.63 12.96 7.76
N THR A 94 11.49 13.62 7.92
CA THR A 94 10.59 13.44 9.06
C THR A 94 9.19 13.10 8.57
N ILE A 95 8.58 12.08 9.18
CA ILE A 95 7.17 11.76 9.02
C ILE A 95 6.40 12.51 10.10
N ASN A 96 5.64 13.50 9.72
CA ASN A 96 4.79 14.25 10.64
C ASN A 96 3.48 13.50 10.90
N ALA A 97 2.97 13.58 12.13
CA ALA A 97 1.73 12.91 12.53
C ALA A 97 1.75 11.40 12.19
N LEU A 98 2.75 10.69 12.73
CA LEU A 98 2.95 9.25 12.50
C LEU A 98 1.68 8.45 12.82
N ALA A 99 1.22 7.67 11.84
CA ALA A 99 0.17 6.67 12.01
C ALA A 99 0.53 5.44 11.17
N PRO A 100 0.04 4.24 11.55
CA PRO A 100 0.24 3.01 10.76
C PRO A 100 -0.13 3.17 9.29
N VAL A 101 -1.26 3.80 9.07
CA VAL A 101 -1.76 4.20 7.74
C VAL A 101 -2.11 5.68 7.80
N THR A 102 -1.62 6.47 6.87
CA THR A 102 -1.92 7.91 6.77
C THR A 102 -2.52 8.22 5.42
N ILE A 103 -3.70 8.86 5.42
CA ILE A 103 -4.40 9.32 4.24
C ILE A 103 -4.04 10.79 4.00
N ASN A 104 -3.69 11.14 2.76
CA ASN A 104 -3.39 12.52 2.34
C ASN A 104 -2.36 13.21 3.25
N HIS A 105 -1.26 12.54 3.55
CA HIS A 105 -0.19 13.09 4.40
C HIS A 105 0.33 14.42 3.84
N ALA A 106 0.39 15.46 4.68
CA ALA A 106 0.67 16.84 4.27
C ALA A 106 2.00 17.03 3.52
N SER A 107 3.02 16.20 3.82
CA SER A 107 4.32 16.27 3.14
C SER A 107 4.34 15.53 1.80
N ILE A 108 3.31 14.77 1.46
CA ILE A 108 3.26 14.00 0.21
C ILE A 108 2.52 14.81 -0.85
N PRO A 109 3.12 15.06 -2.02
CA PRO A 109 2.43 15.73 -3.11
C PRO A 109 1.18 14.96 -3.54
N ALA A 110 0.07 15.68 -3.71
CA ALA A 110 -1.20 15.11 -4.14
C ALA A 110 -1.04 14.30 -5.45
N GLY A 111 -1.88 13.27 -5.58
CA GLY A 111 -2.02 12.53 -6.83
C GLY A 111 -2.85 13.28 -7.87
N ASP A 112 -3.42 12.54 -8.83
CA ASP A 112 -4.34 13.08 -9.83
C ASP A 112 -5.57 13.68 -9.14
N THR A 113 -6.20 14.67 -9.78
CA THR A 113 -7.33 15.41 -9.21
C THR A 113 -8.43 14.47 -8.72
N GLY A 114 -8.81 14.64 -7.46
CA GLY A 114 -9.87 13.87 -6.84
C GLY A 114 -9.46 12.46 -6.42
N THR A 115 -8.16 12.18 -6.27
CA THR A 115 -7.64 10.93 -5.71
C THR A 115 -6.92 11.18 -4.40
N ASP A 116 -6.91 10.19 -3.51
CA ASP A 116 -6.19 10.23 -2.25
C ASP A 116 -4.80 9.61 -2.39
N THR A 117 -3.90 10.02 -1.52
CA THR A 117 -2.61 9.35 -1.30
C THR A 117 -2.68 8.51 -0.02
N LEU A 118 -2.03 7.36 -0.02
CA LEU A 118 -2.02 6.45 1.10
C LEU A 118 -0.59 6.14 1.49
N MET A 119 -0.18 6.47 2.71
CA MET A 119 1.11 6.08 3.27
C MET A 119 0.92 4.96 4.27
N VAL A 120 1.69 3.88 4.13
CA VAL A 120 1.65 2.70 5.00
C VAL A 120 3.03 2.46 5.57
N ILE A 121 3.13 2.28 6.89
CA ILE A 121 4.40 2.09 7.60
C ILE A 121 4.32 0.82 8.42
N TYR A 122 5.36 0.00 8.37
CA TYR A 122 5.50 -1.21 9.18
C TYR A 122 6.95 -1.62 9.37
N GLY A 123 7.19 -2.33 10.47
CA GLY A 123 8.46 -2.97 10.77
C GLY A 123 8.48 -4.44 10.36
N ASP A 124 9.63 -5.09 10.58
CA ASP A 124 9.83 -6.53 10.36
C ASP A 124 10.55 -7.20 11.53
N ALA A 125 10.39 -6.66 12.75
CA ALA A 125 10.93 -7.26 13.96
C ALA A 125 10.38 -8.67 14.20
N ASN A 126 11.21 -9.56 14.73
CA ASN A 126 10.78 -10.92 15.07
C ASN A 126 10.09 -11.01 16.44
N ASP A 127 10.24 -10.00 17.27
CA ASP A 127 9.68 -9.92 18.62
C ASP A 127 8.50 -8.94 18.70
N GLY A 128 7.71 -9.11 19.76
CA GLY A 128 6.37 -8.57 19.94
C GLY A 128 6.17 -7.11 19.58
N VAL A 129 5.00 -6.85 19.08
CA VAL A 129 4.47 -5.56 18.58
C VAL A 129 4.38 -4.51 19.71
N GLN A 130 4.46 -4.94 20.98
CA GLN A 130 4.47 -4.08 22.15
C GLN A 130 5.91 -3.68 22.44
N GLY A 131 6.14 -2.39 22.56
CA GLY A 131 7.46 -1.88 22.92
C GLY A 131 7.94 -2.40 24.28
N ASP A 132 9.26 -2.42 24.49
CA ASP A 132 9.87 -2.85 25.74
C ASP A 132 10.11 -1.66 26.67
N GLY A 133 9.84 -1.84 27.96
CA GLY A 133 9.98 -0.80 28.97
C GLY A 133 11.44 -0.39 29.18
N ILE A 134 11.72 0.91 29.17
CA ILE A 134 13.01 1.47 29.55
C ILE A 134 13.08 1.56 31.08
N THR A 135 14.01 0.83 31.68
CA THR A 135 14.05 0.61 33.13
C THR A 135 14.81 1.69 33.94
N GLY A 136 15.48 2.61 33.26
CA GLY A 136 16.25 3.65 33.91
C GLY A 136 16.68 4.77 32.99
N ALA A 137 17.38 5.76 33.58
CA ALA A 137 17.99 6.82 32.82
C ALA A 137 18.97 6.26 31.77
N SER A 138 19.01 6.83 30.61
CA SER A 138 20.03 6.54 29.61
C SER A 138 21.40 6.84 30.23
N ALA A 139 22.27 5.83 30.35
CA ALA A 139 23.63 6.00 30.87
C ALA A 139 24.49 6.86 29.93
N SER A 140 24.09 6.98 28.67
CA SER A 140 24.65 7.87 27.65
C SER A 140 23.57 8.22 26.66
N SER A 141 23.77 9.26 25.85
CA SER A 141 22.83 9.70 24.82
C SER A 141 22.57 8.67 23.69
N ALA A 142 23.21 7.52 23.74
CA ALA A 142 23.10 6.46 22.75
C ALA A 142 22.88 5.07 23.37
N SER A 143 22.36 4.98 24.60
CA SER A 143 22.17 3.70 25.29
C SER A 143 20.94 3.72 26.18
N TYR A 144 20.11 2.67 26.09
CA TYR A 144 18.93 2.48 26.95
C TYR A 144 19.00 1.17 27.73
N PRO A 145 18.78 1.19 29.03
CA PRO A 145 18.51 -0.01 29.82
C PRO A 145 17.05 -0.44 29.57
N VAL A 146 16.83 -1.67 29.12
CA VAL A 146 15.50 -2.21 28.79
C VAL A 146 15.18 -3.43 29.63
N GLN A 147 13.91 -3.78 29.73
CA GLN A 147 13.45 -4.94 30.51
C GLN A 147 13.88 -6.26 29.85
N THR A 148 13.73 -6.36 28.52
CA THR A 148 13.98 -7.57 27.74
C THR A 148 15.05 -7.34 26.68
N PRO A 149 16.34 -7.23 27.07
CA PRO A 149 17.40 -6.88 26.12
C PRO A 149 17.59 -7.88 24.98
N THR A 150 17.14 -9.14 25.16
CA THR A 150 17.19 -10.20 24.15
C THR A 150 16.20 -10.02 23.01
N ALA A 151 15.21 -9.12 23.17
CA ALA A 151 14.25 -8.77 22.14
C ALA A 151 14.86 -7.88 21.02
N PHE A 152 16.09 -7.39 21.22
CA PHE A 152 16.76 -6.51 20.28
C PHE A 152 18.02 -7.17 19.74
N VAL A 153 18.20 -7.05 18.42
CA VAL A 153 19.37 -7.60 17.73
C VAL A 153 20.15 -6.47 17.07
N ALA A 154 21.48 -6.60 17.04
CA ALA A 154 22.31 -5.64 16.31
C ALA A 154 21.85 -5.53 14.85
N GLY A 155 21.58 -4.32 14.40
CA GLY A 155 21.01 -4.05 13.08
C GLY A 155 19.54 -3.71 13.09
N ASP A 156 18.79 -3.95 14.17
CA ASP A 156 17.40 -3.52 14.30
C ASP A 156 17.29 -1.99 14.32
N ASN A 157 16.20 -1.48 13.78
CA ASN A 157 15.82 -0.08 13.89
C ASN A 157 14.82 0.06 15.04
N VAL A 158 15.02 1.05 15.88
CA VAL A 158 14.24 1.25 17.10
C VAL A 158 13.79 2.69 17.23
N VAL A 159 12.67 2.88 17.91
CA VAL A 159 12.11 4.19 18.24
C VAL A 159 11.80 4.23 19.73
N ALA A 160 12.32 5.23 20.43
CA ALA A 160 12.08 5.41 21.85
C ALA A 160 11.06 6.52 22.10
N ILE A 161 10.04 6.21 22.90
CA ILE A 161 8.99 7.14 23.31
C ILE A 161 9.04 7.32 24.83
N PRO A 162 9.16 8.55 25.35
CA PRO A 162 9.12 8.81 26.78
C PRO A 162 7.74 8.53 27.38
N ASP A 163 7.69 8.15 28.67
CA ASP A 163 6.47 8.02 29.44
C ASP A 163 6.59 8.85 30.73
N PRO A 164 5.72 9.82 31.04
CA PRO A 164 4.64 10.29 30.18
C PRO A 164 5.17 10.93 28.89
N ALA A 165 4.39 10.78 27.84
CA ALA A 165 4.74 11.35 26.56
C ALA A 165 4.90 12.87 26.64
N VAL A 166 6.00 13.37 26.08
CA VAL A 166 6.28 14.81 26.02
C VAL A 166 5.71 15.36 24.70
N VAL A 167 4.91 16.40 24.80
CA VAL A 167 4.36 17.09 23.64
C VAL A 167 5.20 18.32 23.32
N PRO A 168 5.62 18.55 22.07
CA PRO A 168 5.46 17.68 20.91
C PRO A 168 6.35 16.43 20.93
N CYS A 169 5.79 15.28 20.57
CA CYS A 169 6.48 14.03 20.45
C CYS A 169 7.29 14.00 19.13
N ALA A 170 8.61 13.97 19.26
CA ALA A 170 9.50 13.98 18.09
C ALA A 170 10.63 12.94 18.24
N PRO A 171 10.30 11.63 18.17
CA PRO A 171 11.31 10.59 18.28
C PRO A 171 12.17 10.50 17.02
N ASN A 172 13.38 9.97 17.22
CA ASN A 172 14.26 9.60 16.12
C ASN A 172 14.26 8.07 15.94
N MET A 173 14.30 7.62 14.70
CA MET A 173 14.61 6.24 14.39
C MET A 173 16.11 6.02 14.53
N MET A 174 16.50 4.98 15.26
CA MET A 174 17.88 4.67 15.60
C MET A 174 18.17 3.22 15.24
N ARG A 175 19.42 2.91 14.97
CA ARG A 175 19.86 1.54 14.71
C ARG A 175 20.61 0.97 15.91
N VAL A 176 20.26 -0.25 16.29
CA VAL A 176 20.95 -1.00 17.35
C VAL A 176 22.33 -1.41 16.87
N LEU A 177 23.35 -1.05 17.64
CA LEU A 177 24.74 -1.45 17.41
C LEU A 177 25.08 -2.73 18.18
N ASN A 178 24.70 -2.76 19.46
CA ASN A 178 24.90 -3.90 20.33
C ASN A 178 23.63 -4.15 21.14
N ASN A 179 23.21 -5.40 21.16
CA ASN A 179 22.15 -5.87 22.04
C ASN A 179 22.69 -6.06 23.47
N GLY A 180 21.82 -5.78 24.43
CA GLY A 180 22.09 -6.07 25.82
C GLY A 180 22.03 -7.56 26.14
N THR A 181 22.51 -7.94 27.31
CA THR A 181 22.36 -9.28 27.86
C THR A 181 21.68 -9.19 29.24
N ALA A 182 21.23 -10.30 29.78
CA ALA A 182 20.59 -10.32 31.10
C ALA A 182 21.42 -9.67 32.22
N GLY A 183 22.74 -9.64 32.07
CA GLY A 183 23.66 -8.99 33.04
C GLY A 183 24.05 -7.54 32.69
N THR A 184 23.83 -7.13 31.43
CA THR A 184 24.06 -5.78 30.89
C THR A 184 22.91 -5.38 30.00
N PRO A 185 21.79 -4.88 30.59
CA PRO A 185 20.54 -4.66 29.84
C PRO A 185 20.59 -3.47 28.87
N ASN A 186 21.72 -2.79 28.76
CA ASN A 186 21.83 -1.60 27.91
C ASN A 186 21.92 -1.95 26.43
N ILE A 187 21.00 -1.42 25.65
CA ILE A 187 21.04 -1.45 24.20
C ILE A 187 21.77 -0.20 23.72
N THR A 188 22.81 -0.34 22.90
CA THR A 188 23.55 0.79 22.32
C THR A 188 23.16 1.04 20.87
N MET A 189 23.11 2.30 20.46
CA MET A 189 22.57 2.75 19.17
C MET A 189 23.48 3.72 18.44
N THR A 190 23.20 3.96 17.14
CA THR A 190 24.06 4.72 16.24
C THR A 190 24.01 6.23 16.40
N SER A 191 22.99 6.80 17.04
CA SER A 191 22.84 8.26 17.09
C SER A 191 22.31 8.76 18.42
N ASN A 192 22.48 10.07 18.61
CA ASN A 192 21.98 10.77 19.76
C ASN A 192 20.48 10.61 19.92
N VAL A 193 20.15 10.05 21.01
CA VAL A 193 18.79 9.79 21.42
C VAL A 193 18.20 11.09 21.96
N THR A 194 16.93 11.30 21.71
CA THR A 194 16.13 12.26 22.46
C THR A 194 16.34 11.99 23.95
N SER A 195 16.67 13.02 24.73
CA SER A 195 16.90 12.85 26.17
C SER A 195 15.65 12.23 26.79
N MET A 196 15.80 11.01 27.30
CA MET A 196 14.76 10.37 28.08
C MET A 196 14.74 10.91 29.47
N PRO A 197 13.57 11.22 30.05
CA PRO A 197 13.47 11.48 31.47
C PRO A 197 13.95 10.26 32.27
N THR A 198 14.32 10.48 33.50
CA THR A 198 15.07 9.58 34.36
C THR A 198 14.44 8.22 34.66
N SER A 199 13.19 8.01 34.30
CA SER A 199 12.49 6.72 34.39
C SER A 199 11.22 6.75 33.60
N GLY A 200 10.91 5.62 32.97
CA GLY A 200 9.71 5.47 32.15
C GLY A 200 9.95 5.88 30.70
N GLY A 201 9.55 5.01 29.85
CA GLY A 201 9.64 5.13 28.40
C GLY A 201 9.53 3.75 27.80
N VAL A 202 9.28 3.71 26.51
CA VAL A 202 9.14 2.46 25.78
C VAL A 202 10.02 2.52 24.54
N LEU A 203 10.77 1.46 24.34
CA LEU A 203 11.56 1.25 23.14
C LEU A 203 10.81 0.30 22.20
N PHE A 204 10.44 0.81 21.05
CA PHE A 204 9.78 0.04 20.00
C PHE A 204 10.81 -0.54 19.05
N ASN A 205 10.70 -1.83 18.75
CA ASN A 205 11.55 -2.51 17.78
C ASN A 205 10.83 -2.60 16.43
N LEU A 206 11.36 -1.91 15.43
CA LEU A 206 10.88 -1.94 14.06
C LEU A 206 11.57 -3.04 13.22
N GLY A 207 12.59 -3.69 13.78
CA GLY A 207 13.38 -4.70 13.09
C GLY A 207 14.45 -4.16 12.14
N PRO A 208 15.13 -5.06 11.44
CA PRO A 208 16.29 -4.70 10.62
C PRO A 208 15.92 -3.99 9.30
N SER A 209 14.67 -4.08 8.84
CA SER A 209 14.26 -3.53 7.53
C SER A 209 12.85 -2.93 7.55
N PRO A 210 12.60 -1.91 8.41
CA PRO A 210 11.32 -1.21 8.39
C PRO A 210 11.06 -0.57 7.04
N LYS A 211 9.78 -0.48 6.66
CA LYS A 211 9.34 0.04 5.37
C LYS A 211 8.26 1.08 5.53
N ALA A 212 8.31 2.09 4.69
CA ALA A 212 7.20 3.00 4.49
C ALA A 212 6.97 3.17 2.99
N PHE A 213 5.76 2.87 2.56
CA PHE A 213 5.33 2.95 1.18
C PHE A 213 4.26 4.02 1.02
N VAL A 214 4.34 4.76 -0.07
CA VAL A 214 3.33 5.76 -0.44
C VAL A 214 2.71 5.34 -1.76
N TYR A 215 1.39 5.21 -1.76
CA TYR A 215 0.59 4.95 -2.94
C TYR A 215 -0.09 6.23 -3.40
N ALA A 216 -0.07 6.51 -4.70
CA ALA A 216 -0.76 7.65 -5.31
C ALA A 216 -1.16 7.31 -6.74
N ILE A 217 -2.28 7.88 -7.20
CA ILE A 217 -2.63 7.83 -8.62
C ILE A 217 -1.91 8.97 -9.33
N ARG A 218 -1.14 8.67 -10.36
CA ARG A 218 -0.41 9.64 -11.17
C ARG A 218 -0.50 9.28 -12.65
N ASN A 219 -1.00 10.20 -13.46
CA ASN A 219 -1.24 9.96 -14.89
C ASN A 219 -2.08 8.70 -15.14
N SER A 220 -3.16 8.53 -14.37
CA SER A 220 -4.05 7.36 -14.42
C SER A 220 -3.36 6.02 -14.14
N ASN A 221 -2.26 6.02 -13.41
CA ASN A 221 -1.57 4.81 -12.95
C ASN A 221 -1.46 4.82 -11.44
N LEU A 222 -1.69 3.67 -10.82
CA LEU A 222 -1.31 3.49 -9.42
C LEU A 222 0.21 3.41 -9.34
N THR A 223 0.80 4.33 -8.61
CA THR A 223 2.25 4.40 -8.39
C THR A 223 2.59 4.16 -6.94
N LEU A 224 3.76 3.59 -6.72
CA LEU A 224 4.35 3.31 -5.42
C LEU A 224 5.65 4.11 -5.28
N CYS A 225 5.76 4.91 -4.23
CA CYS A 225 7.02 5.49 -3.79
C CYS A 225 7.50 4.80 -2.50
N ARG A 226 8.75 4.36 -2.47
CA ARG A 226 9.37 3.76 -1.29
C ARG A 226 10.01 4.85 -0.45
N PHE A 227 9.26 5.36 0.52
CA PHE A 227 9.69 6.47 1.37
C PHE A 227 10.77 6.04 2.37
N ILE A 228 10.60 4.86 3.00
CA ILE A 228 11.60 4.17 3.79
C ILE A 228 11.80 2.78 3.17
N ASN A 229 13.04 2.43 2.92
CA ASN A 229 13.39 1.12 2.38
C ASN A 229 14.79 0.72 2.87
N ILE A 230 14.89 0.39 4.15
CA ILE A 230 16.17 0.07 4.77
C ILE A 230 16.62 -1.32 4.31
N ASP A 231 17.82 -1.39 3.79
CA ASP A 231 18.47 -2.66 3.45
C ASP A 231 18.85 -3.40 4.73
N ARG A 232 18.37 -4.63 4.87
CA ARG A 232 18.55 -5.48 6.05
C ARG A 232 20.04 -5.71 6.38
N THR A 233 20.87 -5.85 5.37
CA THR A 233 22.28 -6.22 5.52
C THR A 233 23.15 -5.01 5.85
N THR A 234 23.00 -3.94 5.09
CA THR A 234 23.83 -2.74 5.20
C THR A 234 23.27 -1.73 6.21
N GLY A 235 21.94 -1.75 6.45
CA GLY A 235 21.23 -0.76 7.23
C GLY A 235 21.14 0.60 6.55
N VAL A 236 21.49 0.68 5.29
CA VAL A 236 21.38 1.90 4.49
C VAL A 236 19.95 2.05 4.04
N ASP A 237 19.38 3.24 4.21
CA ASP A 237 18.08 3.57 3.66
C ASP A 237 18.22 3.92 2.18
N GLY A 238 17.72 3.02 1.33
CA GLY A 238 17.58 3.22 -0.12
C GLY A 238 16.22 3.80 -0.51
N GLY A 239 15.49 4.39 0.44
CA GLY A 239 14.21 5.06 0.18
C GLY A 239 14.36 6.29 -0.71
N SER A 240 13.31 6.57 -1.46
CA SER A 240 13.20 7.74 -2.33
C SER A 240 12.61 8.93 -1.58
N ASP A 241 12.94 10.15 -2.01
CA ASP A 241 12.26 11.34 -1.51
C ASP A 241 10.89 11.47 -2.18
N CYS A 242 9.87 10.92 -1.52
CA CYS A 242 8.48 11.01 -1.97
C CYS A 242 7.85 12.38 -1.70
N THR A 243 8.54 13.27 -0.99
CA THR A 243 8.03 14.62 -0.64
C THR A 243 8.37 15.65 -1.70
N ASP A 244 9.30 15.35 -2.60
CA ASP A 244 9.72 16.26 -3.66
C ASP A 244 8.65 16.40 -4.74
N ALA A 245 7.94 17.53 -4.73
CA ALA A 245 6.89 17.83 -5.70
C ALA A 245 7.41 17.94 -7.15
N SER A 246 8.70 18.21 -7.36
CA SER A 246 9.30 18.29 -8.70
C SER A 246 9.49 16.89 -9.34
N ARG A 247 9.49 15.84 -8.54
CA ARG A 247 9.71 14.44 -8.96
C ARG A 247 8.46 13.60 -9.06
N THR A 248 7.29 14.21 -9.03
CA THR A 248 6.00 13.48 -9.10
C THR A 248 5.80 12.70 -10.41
N GLY A 249 6.44 13.10 -11.50
CA GLY A 249 6.44 12.39 -12.78
C GLY A 249 7.63 11.45 -13.00
N ASP A 250 8.53 11.32 -12.04
CA ASP A 250 9.75 10.52 -12.15
C ASP A 250 9.44 9.05 -11.82
N ALA A 251 9.46 8.18 -12.82
CA ALA A 251 9.20 6.75 -12.67
C ALA A 251 10.26 6.00 -11.83
N THR A 252 11.40 6.61 -11.54
CA THR A 252 12.40 6.05 -10.62
C THR A 252 12.04 6.28 -9.15
N VAL A 253 11.25 7.31 -8.86
CA VAL A 253 10.71 7.64 -7.53
C VAL A 253 9.32 7.04 -7.36
N TRP A 254 8.44 7.31 -8.32
CA TRP A 254 7.06 6.85 -8.35
C TRP A 254 6.89 5.69 -9.34
N VAL A 255 7.20 4.51 -8.88
CA VAL A 255 7.20 3.29 -9.72
C VAL A 255 5.76 2.89 -10.04
N PRO A 256 5.38 2.79 -11.33
CA PRO A 256 4.06 2.30 -11.70
C PRO A 256 3.84 0.85 -11.23
N VAL A 257 2.76 0.61 -10.51
CA VAL A 257 2.34 -0.72 -10.04
C VAL A 257 1.23 -1.28 -10.93
N ALA A 258 0.30 -0.43 -11.33
CA ALA A 258 -0.79 -0.81 -12.23
C ALA A 258 -1.25 0.37 -13.07
N ASN A 259 -1.66 0.07 -14.29
CA ASN A 259 -2.11 1.05 -15.27
C ASN A 259 -3.64 1.16 -15.27
N ASN A 260 -4.14 2.27 -15.81
CA ASN A 260 -5.58 2.54 -15.99
C ASN A 260 -6.37 2.56 -14.67
N ILE A 261 -5.76 3.07 -13.61
CA ILE A 261 -6.40 3.31 -12.33
C ILE A 261 -6.70 4.81 -12.21
N VAL A 262 -7.97 5.15 -12.22
CA VAL A 262 -8.42 6.55 -12.27
C VAL A 262 -8.85 7.11 -10.92
N SER A 263 -9.05 6.26 -9.91
CA SER A 263 -9.48 6.69 -8.59
C SER A 263 -8.94 5.79 -7.49
N LEU A 264 -8.48 6.42 -6.42
CA LEU A 264 -8.18 5.82 -5.12
C LEU A 264 -8.86 6.71 -4.08
N ARG A 265 -9.72 6.14 -3.26
CA ARG A 265 -10.37 6.84 -2.15
C ARG A 265 -10.19 6.03 -0.89
N ALA A 266 -9.84 6.70 0.19
CA ALA A 266 -9.61 6.09 1.48
C ALA A 266 -10.21 6.95 2.59
N GLU A 267 -10.75 6.30 3.61
CA GLU A 267 -11.31 6.94 4.80
C GLU A 267 -11.03 6.07 6.02
N TYR A 268 -10.86 6.69 7.18
CA TYR A 268 -10.80 5.98 8.44
C TYR A 268 -12.22 5.71 8.94
N GLY A 269 -12.47 4.49 9.39
CA GLY A 269 -13.70 4.16 10.09
C GLY A 269 -13.56 4.39 11.59
N HIS A 270 -14.46 5.16 12.20
CA HIS A 270 -14.46 5.45 13.62
C HIS A 270 -15.67 4.82 14.31
N ASP A 271 -15.42 4.19 15.44
CA ASP A 271 -16.46 3.79 16.38
C ASP A 271 -16.69 4.92 17.37
N VAL A 272 -17.82 5.62 17.21
CA VAL A 272 -18.26 6.68 18.12
C VAL A 272 -19.31 6.17 19.10
N SER A 273 -19.54 4.87 19.21
CA SER A 273 -20.51 4.33 20.16
C SER A 273 -20.01 4.56 21.60
N ALA A 274 -20.84 5.20 22.42
CA ALA A 274 -20.57 5.49 23.83
C ALA A 274 -20.39 4.22 24.72
N ALA A 275 -20.56 3.04 24.15
CA ALA A 275 -20.48 1.76 24.87
C ALA A 275 -19.04 1.37 25.28
N VAL A 276 -18.02 2.05 24.79
CA VAL A 276 -16.62 1.80 25.18
C VAL A 276 -16.32 2.23 26.62
N ALA A 277 -17.14 3.11 27.20
CA ALA A 277 -16.92 3.63 28.56
C ALA A 277 -17.30 2.67 29.70
N THR A 278 -17.97 1.57 29.43
CA THR A 278 -18.38 0.58 30.42
C THR A 278 -17.92 -0.82 30.08
N GLN A 279 -16.62 -1.01 30.01
CA GLN A 279 -16.04 -2.36 30.01
C GLN A 279 -16.20 -2.95 31.40
N SER A 280 -17.17 -3.82 31.55
CA SER A 280 -17.23 -4.70 32.72
C SER A 280 -16.08 -5.73 32.61
N PRO A 281 -15.18 -5.80 33.60
CA PRO A 281 -13.99 -6.65 33.51
C PRO A 281 -14.27 -8.16 33.47
N LEU A 282 -15.52 -8.59 33.51
CA LEU A 282 -15.89 -9.98 33.79
C LEU A 282 -16.61 -10.73 32.66
N THR A 283 -16.91 -10.11 31.54
CA THR A 283 -17.67 -10.82 30.49
C THR A 283 -16.93 -11.08 29.19
N GLY A 284 -15.65 -10.76 29.06
CA GLY A 284 -14.78 -11.25 27.99
C GLY A 284 -15.24 -11.07 26.52
N TYR A 285 -16.44 -10.59 26.31
CA TYR A 285 -17.03 -10.32 25.00
C TYR A 285 -17.19 -8.82 24.85
N LEU A 286 -16.25 -8.20 24.17
CA LEU A 286 -16.47 -6.85 23.64
C LEU A 286 -17.48 -6.97 22.49
N PRO A 287 -18.55 -6.18 22.47
CA PRO A 287 -19.33 -6.07 21.25
C PRO A 287 -18.37 -5.59 20.15
N MET A 288 -18.45 -6.19 18.97
CA MET A 288 -17.63 -5.75 17.84
C MET A 288 -17.87 -4.24 17.64
N PRO A 289 -16.79 -3.45 17.50
CA PRO A 289 -16.94 -2.02 17.26
C PRO A 289 -17.80 -1.81 16.02
N VAL A 290 -18.84 -1.02 16.16
CA VAL A 290 -19.70 -0.64 15.03
C VAL A 290 -19.13 0.63 14.44
N VAL A 291 -18.48 0.51 13.28
CA VAL A 291 -18.03 1.70 12.54
C VAL A 291 -19.26 2.44 12.05
N ASN A 292 -19.46 3.68 12.50
CA ASN A 292 -20.64 4.47 12.20
C ASN A 292 -20.30 5.86 11.63
N THR A 293 -19.03 6.26 11.61
CA THR A 293 -18.55 7.46 10.94
C THR A 293 -17.28 7.19 10.16
N PHE A 294 -17.09 7.92 9.07
CA PHE A 294 -15.93 7.83 8.21
C PHE A 294 -15.39 9.23 7.96
N ASP A 295 -14.08 9.41 8.05
CA ASP A 295 -13.40 10.65 7.69
C ASP A 295 -11.96 10.40 7.24
N GLN A 296 -11.23 11.48 6.93
CA GLN A 296 -9.81 11.42 6.53
C GLN A 296 -8.88 12.05 7.58
N VAL A 297 -9.38 12.26 8.79
CA VAL A 297 -8.58 12.84 9.87
C VAL A 297 -7.64 11.77 10.42
N THR A 298 -6.33 11.97 10.27
CA THR A 298 -5.33 11.04 10.79
C THR A 298 -5.50 10.87 12.31
N PRO A 299 -5.62 9.64 12.81
CA PRO A 299 -5.73 9.39 14.24
C PRO A 299 -4.52 9.94 15.00
N VAL A 300 -4.77 10.67 16.07
CA VAL A 300 -3.74 11.17 16.99
C VAL A 300 -3.84 10.42 18.32
N GLY A 301 -2.70 10.02 18.86
CA GLY A 301 -2.66 9.37 20.16
C GLY A 301 -2.76 10.36 21.32
N SER A 302 -2.77 9.83 22.52
CA SER A 302 -2.82 10.62 23.77
C SER A 302 -1.63 11.57 23.97
N CYS A 303 -0.59 11.46 23.13
CA CYS A 303 0.55 12.38 23.13
C CYS A 303 0.28 13.70 22.42
N ALA A 304 -0.80 13.81 21.68
CA ALA A 304 -1.16 15.00 20.91
C ALA A 304 -2.29 15.84 21.56
N LEU A 305 -2.74 15.45 22.75
CA LEU A 305 -3.77 16.16 23.53
C LEU A 305 -3.15 16.99 24.64
#